data_4f268751379f9878478e0bc4416ed2da
#
_entry.id   4f268751379f9878478e0bc4416ed2da
#
_cell.length_a   1.000
_cell.length_b   1.000
_cell.length_c   1.000
_cell.angle_alpha   90.00
_cell.angle_beta   90.00
_cell.angle_gamma   90.00
#
_symmetry.space_group_name_H-M   'P 1'
#
loop_
_entity.id
_entity.type
_entity.pdbx_description
1 polymer ?
#
loop_
_entity_poly.entity_id
_entity_poly.type
_entity_poly.pdbx_seq_one_letter_code
_entity_poly.pdbx_strand_id
1 'polypeptide(L)'
;MKHLNRRNFLKQLTTGAAATSFALAGCQSSRQLCPTSKNKKPNLLFIWTDEQRADTMAAYGNKKIHAPNLNKLASQSVVFQNAYVTQPVCTPNRASVMTGLWPHTTGCTENNVPLPENIPCLPEILNDPDYRTAYMGKWHLGDEIFAQHGFEEWVSMEYYGKYYRSYRDRTKKPDYHHFLEELGYKPDNGDNFSRVFATRRPLEHCKPKFLETRACDFLRRHQNEPFILNINFLEPHMPFFGPLDDEHNPNDIDLPINFSDPLEDNEPLRYRVLRECHLAKYGRDEKSIRELIAKYYGLVTQVDLSVGAILKTLEDLGLDDNTIVVYTSDHGDMMGAHKMVEKCVMYEEAVKVPWLMRIPQMQCKQRIIKNPVSQIDLMPTLLDIMGSSYDNLPGQSLVPRIKGKPLEEDHVYIQWHPAYHALRTPPGGSKIATKEQIDRLYNVSTRTVISPDGWKLALSDIDKSQLFNLNKDPGETMNLFDSGLHKDIIKRLTAKIHKWQEKVDDKTEIGRKV
;
A
#
# COMPACT_ATOMS: atom_id res chain seq x y z
N MET A 1 17.07 -58.70 -21.39
CA MET A 1 18.29 -58.21 -20.73
C MET A 1 19.42 -58.17 -21.75
N LYS A 2 19.78 -57.01 -22.30
CA LYS A 2 21.06 -56.72 -22.92
C LYS A 2 21.18 -55.19 -23.03
N HIS A 3 22.15 -54.64 -22.37
CA HIS A 3 22.53 -53.22 -22.38
C HIS A 3 22.85 -52.76 -23.80
N LEU A 4 22.21 -51.70 -24.26
CA LEU A 4 22.63 -50.96 -25.47
C LEU A 4 23.41 -49.75 -25.05
N ASN A 5 24.67 -49.75 -25.45
CA ASN A 5 25.73 -48.84 -25.11
C ASN A 5 25.69 -47.60 -26.01
N ARG A 6 25.77 -46.43 -25.42
CA ARG A 6 25.69 -45.07 -25.99
C ARG A 6 26.73 -44.73 -27.09
N ARG A 7 27.61 -45.66 -27.44
CA ARG A 7 28.71 -45.45 -28.39
C ARG A 7 28.44 -45.81 -29.84
N ASN A 8 27.28 -46.44 -30.15
CA ASN A 8 26.99 -46.91 -31.52
C ASN A 8 26.00 -46.01 -32.29
N PHE A 9 25.59 -44.87 -31.74
CA PHE A 9 24.67 -43.92 -32.44
C PHE A 9 25.43 -42.81 -33.21
N LEU A 10 26.76 -42.72 -33.08
CA LEU A 10 27.56 -41.62 -33.66
C LEU A 10 28.40 -42.04 -34.88
N LYS A 11 28.21 -43.22 -35.50
CA LYS A 11 29.01 -43.70 -36.63
C LYS A 11 28.27 -43.94 -37.95
N GLN A 12 27.08 -43.42 -38.15
CA GLN A 12 26.39 -43.53 -39.44
C GLN A 12 25.83 -42.20 -39.94
N LEU A 13 26.65 -41.21 -40.14
CA LEU A 13 26.34 -39.99 -40.89
C LEU A 13 27.59 -39.39 -41.52
N THR A 14 28.19 -40.13 -42.42
CA THR A 14 29.07 -39.55 -43.45
C THR A 14 28.91 -40.37 -44.74
N THR A 15 28.19 -39.82 -45.69
CA THR A 15 28.37 -39.85 -47.14
C THR A 15 27.06 -39.63 -47.84
N GLY A 16 26.98 -38.55 -48.64
CA GLY A 16 25.86 -38.30 -49.54
C GLY A 16 25.59 -36.82 -49.76
N ALA A 17 26.49 -36.15 -50.49
CA ALA A 17 26.19 -34.80 -51.01
C ALA A 17 25.17 -34.88 -52.14
N ALA A 18 24.02 -34.21 -52.01
CA ALA A 18 23.23 -33.75 -53.13
C ALA A 18 22.42 -32.53 -52.68
N ALA A 19 22.64 -31.44 -53.39
CA ALA A 19 22.01 -30.15 -53.15
C ALA A 19 20.50 -30.19 -53.39
N THR A 20 19.70 -29.84 -52.41
CA THR A 20 18.32 -29.36 -52.61
C THR A 20 18.05 -28.27 -51.58
N SER A 21 17.93 -27.06 -52.09
CA SER A 21 17.55 -25.86 -51.35
C SER A 21 16.15 -26.03 -50.81
N PHE A 22 16.00 -26.37 -49.51
CA PHE A 22 14.74 -26.21 -48.78
C PHE A 22 14.84 -24.98 -47.94
N ALA A 23 14.06 -23.98 -48.30
CA ALA A 23 13.80 -22.81 -47.49
C ALA A 23 13.19 -23.26 -46.13
N LEU A 24 13.98 -23.20 -45.05
CA LEU A 24 13.45 -23.24 -43.68
C LEU A 24 12.68 -21.93 -43.43
N ALA A 25 11.36 -21.96 -43.72
CA ALA A 25 10.43 -21.00 -43.18
C ALA A 25 10.40 -21.22 -41.65
N GLY A 26 11.21 -20.47 -40.93
CA GLY A 26 11.09 -20.33 -39.49
C GLY A 26 9.71 -19.74 -39.20
N CYS A 27 8.81 -20.52 -38.62
CA CYS A 27 7.64 -19.97 -37.93
C CYS A 27 8.11 -19.15 -36.74
N GLN A 28 8.60 -17.92 -36.99
CA GLN A 28 8.41 -16.84 -36.05
C GLN A 28 6.90 -16.57 -36.06
N SER A 29 6.23 -17.00 -34.99
CA SER A 29 4.92 -16.45 -34.65
C SER A 29 5.13 -14.95 -34.40
N SER A 30 5.11 -14.18 -35.49
CA SER A 30 4.85 -12.77 -35.43
C SER A 30 3.50 -12.65 -34.76
N ARG A 31 3.44 -12.37 -33.46
CA ARG A 31 2.30 -11.68 -32.88
C ARG A 31 2.09 -10.46 -33.80
N GLN A 32 1.17 -10.56 -34.72
CA GLN A 32 0.63 -9.39 -35.40
C GLN A 32 0.19 -8.46 -34.27
N LEU A 33 0.89 -7.35 -34.16
CA LEU A 33 0.43 -6.21 -33.38
C LEU A 33 -0.94 -5.86 -33.95
N CYS A 34 -2.01 -6.32 -33.31
CA CYS A 34 -3.33 -5.76 -33.55
C CYS A 34 -3.17 -4.25 -33.42
N PRO A 35 -3.59 -3.45 -34.38
CA PRO A 35 -3.58 -2.02 -34.24
C PRO A 35 -4.42 -1.70 -33.01
N THR A 36 -3.76 -1.21 -31.95
CA THR A 36 -4.45 -0.66 -30.79
C THR A 36 -5.45 0.34 -31.33
N SER A 37 -6.73 0.06 -31.17
CA SER A 37 -7.81 0.96 -31.55
C SER A 37 -7.57 2.28 -30.82
N LYS A 38 -7.19 3.32 -31.53
CA LYS A 38 -6.80 4.63 -31.01
C LYS A 38 -7.91 5.36 -30.22
N ASN A 39 -9.04 4.72 -29.97
CA ASN A 39 -10.24 5.31 -29.35
C ASN A 39 -10.87 4.48 -28.22
N LYS A 40 -10.19 3.48 -27.68
CA LYS A 40 -10.77 2.69 -26.57
C LYS A 40 -10.37 3.33 -25.22
N LYS A 41 -11.38 3.70 -24.40
CA LYS A 41 -11.16 4.18 -23.04
C LYS A 41 -10.32 3.17 -22.24
N PRO A 42 -9.28 3.58 -21.50
CA PRO A 42 -8.48 2.66 -20.72
C PRO A 42 -9.27 2.13 -19.51
N ASN A 43 -9.11 0.86 -19.22
CA ASN A 43 -9.59 0.29 -17.95
C ASN A 43 -8.64 0.67 -16.81
N LEU A 44 -9.17 0.69 -15.59
CA LEU A 44 -8.38 0.81 -14.37
C LEU A 44 -8.61 -0.40 -13.48
N LEU A 45 -7.53 -1.10 -13.14
CA LEU A 45 -7.46 -2.09 -12.07
C LEU A 45 -6.60 -1.52 -10.94
N PHE A 46 -7.25 -1.06 -9.87
CA PHE A 46 -6.58 -0.49 -8.71
C PHE A 46 -6.59 -1.50 -7.57
N ILE A 47 -5.43 -2.06 -7.27
CA ILE A 47 -5.22 -3.04 -6.20
C ILE A 47 -4.41 -2.36 -5.10
N TRP A 48 -4.88 -2.45 -3.89
CA TRP A 48 -4.12 -1.98 -2.73
C TRP A 48 -4.35 -2.84 -1.49
N THR A 49 -3.40 -2.75 -0.57
CA THR A 49 -3.36 -3.50 0.67
C THR A 49 -3.51 -2.56 1.86
N ASP A 50 -3.71 -3.13 3.03
CA ASP A 50 -3.68 -2.41 4.30
C ASP A 50 -2.41 -2.79 5.07
N GLU A 51 -1.63 -1.78 5.46
CA GLU A 51 -0.47 -1.96 6.34
C GLU A 51 0.72 -2.72 5.71
N GLN A 52 0.89 -2.63 4.37
CA GLN A 52 2.01 -3.29 3.71
C GLN A 52 3.24 -2.38 3.59
N ARG A 53 4.35 -2.83 4.14
CA ARG A 53 5.67 -2.19 4.02
C ARG A 53 6.16 -2.18 2.56
N ALA A 54 6.88 -1.13 2.18
CA ALA A 54 7.52 -1.06 0.87
C ALA A 54 8.48 -2.23 0.64
N ASP A 55 9.28 -2.61 1.63
CA ASP A 55 10.30 -3.65 1.56
C ASP A 55 9.76 -5.09 1.63
N THR A 56 8.60 -5.34 1.04
CA THR A 56 7.97 -6.67 0.95
C THR A 56 7.96 -7.25 -0.46
N MET A 57 8.83 -6.80 -1.34
CA MET A 57 9.06 -7.38 -2.66
C MET A 57 10.48 -7.11 -3.16
N ALA A 58 10.94 -7.91 -4.15
CA ALA A 58 12.30 -7.83 -4.67
C ALA A 58 12.63 -6.46 -5.30
N ALA A 59 11.65 -5.78 -5.89
CA ALA A 59 11.84 -4.44 -6.46
C ALA A 59 12.22 -3.38 -5.42
N TYR A 60 11.94 -3.63 -4.15
CA TYR A 60 12.28 -2.78 -3.00
C TYR A 60 13.38 -3.39 -2.11
N GLY A 61 14.08 -4.42 -2.61
CA GLY A 61 15.28 -4.99 -1.98
C GLY A 61 15.08 -6.34 -1.27
N ASN A 62 13.86 -6.74 -0.94
CA ASN A 62 13.58 -8.00 -0.25
C ASN A 62 13.42 -9.15 -1.26
N LYS A 63 14.41 -10.01 -1.34
CA LYS A 63 14.40 -11.21 -2.20
C LYS A 63 14.00 -12.49 -1.46
N LYS A 64 13.80 -12.43 -0.13
CA LYS A 64 13.49 -13.58 0.71
C LYS A 64 12.00 -13.88 0.77
N ILE A 65 11.17 -12.86 0.61
CA ILE A 65 9.72 -13.02 0.64
C ILE A 65 9.19 -13.68 -0.64
N HIS A 66 8.25 -14.61 -0.48
CA HIS A 66 7.59 -15.28 -1.59
C HIS A 66 6.48 -14.39 -2.17
N ALA A 67 6.85 -13.53 -3.10
CA ALA A 67 5.94 -12.63 -3.80
C ALA A 67 6.20 -12.62 -5.32
N PRO A 68 6.16 -13.79 -6.00
CA PRO A 68 6.56 -13.90 -7.40
C PRO A 68 5.65 -13.12 -8.35
N ASN A 69 4.35 -13.01 -8.07
CA ASN A 69 3.38 -12.31 -8.92
C ASN A 69 3.55 -10.78 -8.81
N LEU A 70 3.74 -10.26 -7.60
CA LEU A 70 4.07 -8.86 -7.37
C LEU A 70 5.42 -8.49 -7.99
N ASN A 71 6.42 -9.39 -7.90
CA ASN A 71 7.70 -9.20 -8.56
C ASN A 71 7.56 -9.22 -10.10
N LYS A 72 6.70 -10.09 -10.67
CA LYS A 72 6.36 -10.07 -12.11
C LYS A 72 5.70 -8.75 -12.48
N LEU A 73 4.71 -8.29 -11.72
CA LEU A 73 4.06 -6.99 -11.94
C LEU A 73 5.07 -5.84 -11.89
N ALA A 74 5.94 -5.80 -10.88
CA ALA A 74 6.98 -4.78 -10.74
C ALA A 74 7.94 -4.77 -11.94
N SER A 75 8.28 -5.94 -12.52
CA SER A 75 9.13 -6.04 -13.70
C SER A 75 8.52 -5.44 -14.98
N GLN A 76 7.19 -5.22 -14.97
CA GLN A 76 6.40 -4.67 -16.07
C GLN A 76 5.86 -3.26 -15.77
N SER A 77 6.31 -2.64 -14.67
CA SER A 77 5.72 -1.42 -14.14
C SER A 77 6.73 -0.28 -13.98
N VAL A 78 6.21 0.92 -13.86
CA VAL A 78 6.90 2.01 -13.19
C VAL A 78 6.90 1.69 -11.70
N VAL A 79 8.08 1.63 -11.08
CA VAL A 79 8.30 1.38 -9.66
C VAL A 79 8.66 2.71 -9.01
N PHE A 80 7.81 3.24 -8.16
CA PHE A 80 8.12 4.42 -7.35
C PHE A 80 8.83 3.95 -6.08
N GLN A 81 10.16 4.06 -6.07
CA GLN A 81 10.99 3.50 -5.01
C GLN A 81 10.81 4.21 -3.67
N ASN A 82 10.46 5.50 -3.69
CA ASN A 82 10.26 6.34 -2.53
C ASN A 82 8.87 7.00 -2.60
N ALA A 83 7.82 6.19 -2.41
CA ALA A 83 6.44 6.62 -2.39
C ALA A 83 5.94 6.76 -0.96
N TYR A 84 5.33 7.90 -0.63
CA TYR A 84 4.94 8.27 0.72
C TYR A 84 3.44 8.55 0.83
N VAL A 85 2.90 8.17 1.98
CA VAL A 85 1.50 8.42 2.34
C VAL A 85 1.29 9.87 2.79
N THR A 86 0.04 10.33 2.81
CA THR A 86 -0.30 11.66 3.33
C THR A 86 -0.40 11.69 4.86
N GLN A 87 -0.76 10.55 5.47
CA GLN A 87 -0.78 10.32 6.91
C GLN A 87 -0.68 8.81 7.18
N PRO A 88 0.19 8.33 8.09
CA PRO A 88 0.38 6.90 8.33
C PRO A 88 -0.73 6.29 9.20
N VAL A 89 -1.99 6.41 8.74
CA VAL A 89 -3.21 5.88 9.38
C VAL A 89 -4.23 5.56 8.29
N CYS A 90 -4.99 4.48 8.45
CA CYS A 90 -5.87 3.95 7.41
C CYS A 90 -6.87 4.98 6.87
N THR A 91 -7.85 5.45 7.68
CA THR A 91 -8.90 6.38 7.21
C THR A 91 -8.32 7.66 6.58
N PRO A 92 -7.37 8.40 7.20
CA PRO A 92 -6.83 9.61 6.61
C PRO A 92 -6.17 9.40 5.25
N ASN A 93 -5.31 8.39 5.13
CA ASN A 93 -4.63 8.15 3.86
C ASN A 93 -5.57 7.58 2.79
N ARG A 94 -6.52 6.73 3.19
CA ARG A 94 -7.56 6.22 2.26
C ARG A 94 -8.39 7.36 1.69
N ALA A 95 -8.80 8.32 2.52
CA ALA A 95 -9.49 9.52 2.05
C ALA A 95 -8.65 10.28 1.02
N SER A 96 -7.34 10.48 1.28
CA SER A 96 -6.47 11.16 0.34
C SER A 96 -6.30 10.41 -0.99
N VAL A 97 -6.13 9.09 -0.95
CA VAL A 97 -5.98 8.26 -2.15
C VAL A 97 -7.25 8.26 -3.00
N MET A 98 -8.43 8.20 -2.36
CA MET A 98 -9.71 8.13 -3.07
C MET A 98 -10.18 9.47 -3.63
N THR A 99 -9.77 10.61 -3.02
CA THR A 99 -10.26 11.94 -3.39
C THR A 99 -9.20 12.85 -4.02
N GLY A 100 -7.91 12.55 -3.81
CA GLY A 100 -6.81 13.46 -4.17
C GLY A 100 -6.69 14.68 -3.24
N LEU A 101 -7.33 14.68 -2.06
CA LEU A 101 -7.35 15.78 -1.10
C LEU A 101 -6.60 15.41 0.18
N TRP A 102 -6.06 16.43 0.87
CA TRP A 102 -5.38 16.22 2.14
C TRP A 102 -6.34 15.82 3.27
N PRO A 103 -5.87 15.08 4.32
CA PRO A 103 -6.70 14.70 5.45
C PRO A 103 -7.41 15.88 6.13
N HIS A 104 -6.73 17.02 6.32
CA HIS A 104 -7.36 18.22 6.89
C HIS A 104 -8.45 18.83 6.00
N THR A 105 -8.35 18.67 4.68
CA THR A 105 -9.34 19.16 3.71
C THR A 105 -10.59 18.27 3.70
N THR A 106 -10.42 16.95 3.77
CA THR A 106 -11.55 16.00 3.82
C THR A 106 -12.21 15.93 5.20
N GLY A 107 -11.51 16.38 6.26
CA GLY A 107 -11.91 16.18 7.65
C GLY A 107 -11.63 14.77 8.18
N CYS A 108 -11.18 13.84 7.34
CA CYS A 108 -10.81 12.47 7.73
C CYS A 108 -9.41 12.46 8.36
N THR A 109 -9.24 13.05 9.54
CA THR A 109 -7.95 13.24 10.20
C THR A 109 -7.56 12.11 11.16
N GLU A 110 -8.52 11.25 11.53
CA GLU A 110 -8.29 10.06 12.35
C GLU A 110 -9.14 8.88 11.86
N ASN A 111 -8.92 7.68 12.41
CA ASN A 111 -9.68 6.50 12.03
C ASN A 111 -11.17 6.62 12.37
N ASN A 112 -12.00 6.01 11.52
CA ASN A 112 -13.45 5.90 11.67
C ASN A 112 -14.21 7.22 11.49
N VAL A 113 -13.59 8.24 10.91
CA VAL A 113 -14.28 9.44 10.43
C VAL A 113 -14.81 9.16 9.02
N PRO A 114 -16.13 9.19 8.79
CA PRO A 114 -16.69 8.96 7.46
C PRO A 114 -16.26 10.05 6.47
N LEU A 115 -15.96 9.64 5.23
CA LEU A 115 -15.76 10.59 4.14
C LEU A 115 -17.10 11.30 3.84
N PRO A 116 -17.12 12.64 3.83
CA PRO A 116 -18.33 13.38 3.49
C PRO A 116 -18.87 13.04 2.09
N GLU A 117 -20.17 12.82 1.97
CA GLU A 117 -20.83 12.42 0.71
C GLU A 117 -20.65 13.44 -0.44
N ASN A 118 -20.41 14.70 -0.11
CA ASN A 118 -20.18 15.77 -1.10
C ASN A 118 -18.72 15.87 -1.58
N ILE A 119 -17.81 15.04 -1.09
CA ILE A 119 -16.42 14.98 -1.57
C ILE A 119 -16.33 13.84 -2.59
N PRO A 120 -16.10 14.14 -3.88
CA PRO A 120 -16.15 13.12 -4.91
C PRO A 120 -14.91 12.22 -4.91
N CYS A 121 -15.11 10.94 -5.24
CA CYS A 121 -14.08 9.97 -5.59
C CYS A 121 -13.89 9.87 -7.11
N LEU A 122 -12.91 9.08 -7.56
CA LEU A 122 -12.58 8.97 -8.98
C LEU A 122 -13.78 8.69 -9.91
N PRO A 123 -14.72 7.77 -9.60
CA PRO A 123 -15.86 7.55 -10.49
C PRO A 123 -16.74 8.80 -10.66
N GLU A 124 -16.97 9.55 -9.57
CA GLU A 124 -17.77 10.78 -9.59
C GLU A 124 -17.05 11.94 -10.29
N ILE A 125 -15.70 12.02 -10.14
CA ILE A 125 -14.88 13.02 -10.82
C ILE A 125 -14.88 12.78 -12.33
N LEU A 126 -14.73 11.54 -12.77
CA LEU A 126 -14.79 11.18 -14.19
C LEU A 126 -16.18 11.39 -14.77
N ASN A 127 -17.22 11.12 -13.97
CA ASN A 127 -18.64 11.25 -14.35
C ASN A 127 -18.95 10.71 -15.77
N ASP A 128 -18.41 9.53 -16.06
CA ASP A 128 -18.50 8.90 -17.38
C ASP A 128 -19.34 7.62 -17.30
N PRO A 129 -20.57 7.63 -17.86
CA PRO A 129 -21.53 6.52 -17.74
C PRO A 129 -21.12 5.26 -18.50
N ASP A 130 -20.08 5.32 -19.35
CA ASP A 130 -19.61 4.13 -20.05
C ASP A 130 -18.81 3.20 -19.11
N TYR A 131 -18.22 3.74 -18.03
CA TYR A 131 -17.45 2.94 -17.08
C TYR A 131 -18.34 2.12 -16.17
N ARG A 132 -18.05 0.82 -16.06
CA ARG A 132 -18.55 -0.04 -14.98
C ARG A 132 -17.62 0.12 -13.77
N THR A 133 -18.18 0.47 -12.64
CA THR A 133 -17.40 0.82 -11.46
C THR A 133 -17.65 -0.16 -10.32
N ALA A 134 -16.58 -0.69 -9.70
CA ALA A 134 -16.70 -1.61 -8.59
C ALA A 134 -15.68 -1.31 -7.49
N TYR A 135 -16.11 -1.45 -6.24
CA TYR A 135 -15.26 -1.44 -5.06
C TYR A 135 -15.40 -2.76 -4.30
N MET A 136 -14.28 -3.42 -4.01
CA MET A 136 -14.25 -4.72 -3.34
C MET A 136 -13.26 -4.70 -2.20
N GLY A 137 -13.72 -5.04 -0.99
CA GLY A 137 -12.86 -5.15 0.19
C GLY A 137 -13.01 -4.01 1.19
N LYS A 138 -11.93 -3.68 1.92
CA LYS A 138 -11.95 -2.72 3.01
C LYS A 138 -12.14 -1.29 2.50
N TRP A 139 -13.20 -0.62 2.93
CA TRP A 139 -13.45 0.80 2.65
C TRP A 139 -12.85 1.73 3.71
N HIS A 140 -13.30 1.59 4.94
CA HIS A 140 -12.87 2.36 6.13
C HIS A 140 -13.07 3.88 6.02
N LEU A 141 -14.01 4.30 5.19
CA LEU A 141 -14.38 5.71 4.98
C LEU A 141 -15.89 5.96 5.19
N GLY A 142 -16.56 5.09 5.96
CA GLY A 142 -17.97 5.23 6.25
C GLY A 142 -18.72 3.90 6.27
N ASP A 143 -19.79 3.78 5.47
CA ASP A 143 -20.56 2.55 5.39
C ASP A 143 -19.79 1.46 4.65
N GLU A 144 -19.55 0.31 5.31
CA GLU A 144 -18.80 -0.80 4.70
C GLU A 144 -19.67 -1.69 3.79
N ILE A 145 -21.00 -1.57 3.86
CA ILE A 145 -21.92 -2.54 3.27
C ILE A 145 -22.52 -2.06 1.95
N PHE A 146 -22.81 -0.77 1.83
CA PHE A 146 -23.53 -0.24 0.68
C PHE A 146 -22.62 0.52 -0.28
N ALA A 147 -22.89 0.37 -1.57
CA ALA A 147 -22.23 1.13 -2.62
C ALA A 147 -22.40 2.65 -2.41
N GLN A 148 -21.34 3.39 -2.65
CA GLN A 148 -21.25 4.83 -2.45
C GLN A 148 -20.14 5.44 -3.31
N HIS A 149 -20.09 6.78 -3.38
CA HIS A 149 -19.05 7.54 -4.09
C HIS A 149 -18.87 7.10 -5.55
N GLY A 150 -19.98 6.87 -6.25
CA GLY A 150 -19.99 6.55 -7.68
C GLY A 150 -19.60 5.11 -8.03
N PHE A 151 -19.41 4.23 -7.06
CA PHE A 151 -19.25 2.80 -7.31
C PHE A 151 -20.62 2.13 -7.43
N GLU A 152 -20.83 1.40 -8.54
CA GLU A 152 -22.07 0.66 -8.85
C GLU A 152 -22.11 -0.70 -8.17
N GLU A 153 -21.01 -1.47 -8.26
CA GLU A 153 -20.86 -2.76 -7.61
C GLU A 153 -20.03 -2.63 -6.34
N TRP A 154 -20.47 -3.34 -5.29
CA TRP A 154 -19.83 -3.30 -3.99
C TRP A 154 -19.72 -4.69 -3.41
N VAL A 155 -18.51 -5.08 -2.99
CA VAL A 155 -18.24 -6.34 -2.30
C VAL A 155 -17.64 -6.04 -0.94
N SER A 156 -18.46 -6.18 0.09
CA SER A 156 -18.09 -5.91 1.47
C SER A 156 -17.41 -7.10 2.12
N MET A 157 -16.39 -6.82 2.93
CA MET A 157 -15.56 -7.87 3.52
C MET A 157 -15.55 -7.86 5.05
N GLU A 158 -15.58 -6.67 5.64
CA GLU A 158 -15.32 -6.51 7.06
C GLU A 158 -16.55 -6.05 7.85
N TYR A 159 -16.63 -6.56 9.08
CA TYR A 159 -17.65 -6.18 10.04
C TYR A 159 -17.04 -6.16 11.44
N TYR A 160 -16.67 -4.98 11.91
CA TYR A 160 -16.06 -4.80 13.22
C TYR A 160 -16.98 -4.06 14.17
N GLY A 161 -18.02 -4.74 14.66
CA GLY A 161 -18.88 -4.18 15.70
C GLY A 161 -19.33 -2.76 15.36
N LYS A 162 -19.02 -1.81 16.23
CA LYS A 162 -19.49 -0.42 16.08
C LYS A 162 -18.77 0.40 14.99
N TYR A 163 -17.59 -0.01 14.50
CA TYR A 163 -16.77 0.82 13.62
C TYR A 163 -16.95 0.56 12.13
N TYR A 164 -17.31 -0.67 11.74
CA TYR A 164 -17.37 -1.10 10.34
C TYR A 164 -18.75 -1.61 9.93
N ARG A 165 -19.77 -1.24 10.69
CA ARG A 165 -21.16 -1.60 10.35
C ARG A 165 -21.74 -0.60 9.37
N SER A 166 -22.80 -1.00 8.68
CA SER A 166 -23.64 -0.07 7.96
C SER A 166 -24.25 0.97 8.91
N TYR A 167 -24.19 2.24 8.52
CA TYR A 167 -24.95 3.31 9.14
C TYR A 167 -26.40 3.37 8.63
N ARG A 168 -26.63 2.85 7.41
CA ARG A 168 -27.94 2.85 6.72
C ARG A 168 -28.82 1.71 7.22
N ASP A 169 -28.26 0.52 7.38
CA ASP A 169 -28.96 -0.65 7.91
C ASP A 169 -28.04 -1.53 8.76
N ARG A 170 -28.22 -1.47 10.07
CA ARG A 170 -27.39 -2.18 11.04
C ARG A 170 -27.65 -3.69 11.07
N THR A 171 -28.68 -4.18 10.40
CA THR A 171 -28.98 -5.62 10.31
C THR A 171 -28.21 -6.31 9.19
N LYS A 172 -27.71 -5.56 8.23
CA LYS A 172 -26.95 -6.08 7.10
C LYS A 172 -25.59 -6.60 7.54
N LYS A 173 -25.20 -7.70 6.93
CA LYS A 173 -23.90 -8.35 7.10
C LYS A 173 -23.09 -8.16 5.81
N PRO A 174 -21.74 -8.17 5.89
CA PRO A 174 -20.90 -8.10 4.69
C PRO A 174 -21.01 -9.36 3.82
N ASP A 175 -20.72 -9.25 2.54
CA ASP A 175 -20.75 -10.36 1.59
C ASP A 175 -19.85 -11.52 2.02
N TYR A 176 -18.69 -11.23 2.62
CA TYR A 176 -17.82 -12.26 3.15
C TYR A 176 -18.45 -13.04 4.33
N HIS A 177 -19.31 -12.41 5.12
CA HIS A 177 -20.06 -13.11 6.17
C HIS A 177 -21.01 -14.16 5.55
N HIS A 178 -21.79 -13.76 4.54
CA HIS A 178 -22.70 -14.68 3.83
C HIS A 178 -21.94 -15.80 3.13
N PHE A 179 -20.79 -15.49 2.51
CA PHE A 179 -19.91 -16.51 1.92
C PHE A 179 -19.47 -17.56 2.96
N LEU A 180 -19.13 -17.16 4.19
CA LEU A 180 -18.77 -18.12 5.24
C LEU A 180 -19.99 -18.95 5.70
N GLU A 181 -21.18 -18.36 5.78
CA GLU A 181 -22.43 -19.09 6.09
C GLU A 181 -22.77 -20.11 5.00
N GLU A 182 -22.63 -19.75 3.72
CA GLU A 182 -22.83 -20.65 2.56
C GLU A 182 -21.89 -21.86 2.60
N LEU A 183 -20.67 -21.69 3.13
CA LEU A 183 -19.71 -22.77 3.38
C LEU A 183 -20.02 -23.59 4.63
N GLY A 184 -21.08 -23.26 5.36
CA GLY A 184 -21.51 -23.98 6.56
C GLY A 184 -20.80 -23.59 7.84
N TYR A 185 -20.01 -22.52 7.84
CA TYR A 185 -19.41 -21.98 9.07
C TYR A 185 -20.47 -21.32 9.94
N LYS A 186 -20.24 -21.35 11.25
CA LYS A 186 -21.09 -20.66 12.24
C LYS A 186 -20.32 -19.48 12.84
N PRO A 187 -20.99 -18.32 13.05
CA PRO A 187 -20.40 -17.20 13.75
C PRO A 187 -19.85 -17.58 15.13
N ASP A 188 -18.68 -17.03 15.47
CA ASP A 188 -17.95 -17.28 16.71
C ASP A 188 -18.08 -16.14 17.74
N ASN A 189 -18.76 -15.05 17.37
CA ASN A 189 -18.95 -13.88 18.20
C ASN A 189 -20.41 -13.36 18.09
N GLY A 190 -21.32 -13.99 18.82
CA GLY A 190 -22.76 -13.76 18.66
C GLY A 190 -23.19 -14.09 17.23
N ASP A 191 -23.85 -13.13 16.56
CA ASP A 191 -24.28 -13.27 15.16
C ASP A 191 -23.21 -12.86 14.14
N ASN A 192 -21.93 -12.73 14.54
CA ASN A 192 -20.87 -12.27 13.68
C ASN A 192 -19.66 -13.18 13.70
N PHE A 193 -18.93 -13.22 12.60
CA PHE A 193 -17.59 -13.80 12.58
C PHE A 193 -16.57 -12.78 13.11
N SER A 194 -15.74 -13.20 14.07
CA SER A 194 -14.63 -12.37 14.51
C SER A 194 -13.53 -12.30 13.42
N ARG A 195 -12.71 -11.23 13.46
CA ARG A 195 -11.55 -11.11 12.56
C ARG A 195 -10.59 -12.28 12.76
N VAL A 196 -10.37 -12.70 14.00
CA VAL A 196 -9.51 -13.84 14.35
C VAL A 196 -10.03 -15.14 13.70
N PHE A 197 -11.34 -15.39 13.76
CA PHE A 197 -11.95 -16.52 13.09
C PHE A 197 -11.73 -16.46 11.58
N ALA A 198 -12.07 -15.34 10.96
CA ALA A 198 -11.94 -15.11 9.51
C ALA A 198 -10.49 -15.33 9.01
N THR A 199 -9.50 -14.82 9.74
CA THR A 199 -8.08 -14.93 9.37
C THR A 199 -7.55 -16.36 9.45
N ARG A 200 -8.15 -17.22 10.29
CA ARG A 200 -7.78 -18.64 10.44
C ARG A 200 -8.48 -19.60 9.46
N ARG A 201 -9.15 -19.05 8.45
CA ARG A 201 -9.77 -19.93 7.44
C ARG A 201 -8.70 -20.55 6.54
N PRO A 202 -8.96 -21.74 5.96
CA PRO A 202 -8.13 -22.29 4.89
C PRO A 202 -7.94 -21.30 3.75
N LEU A 203 -6.88 -21.47 2.96
CA LEU A 203 -6.54 -20.54 1.88
C LEU A 203 -7.71 -20.30 0.92
N GLU A 204 -8.48 -21.34 0.60
CA GLU A 204 -9.63 -21.31 -0.30
C GLU A 204 -10.82 -20.49 0.26
N HIS A 205 -10.88 -20.32 1.58
CA HIS A 205 -11.98 -19.65 2.26
C HIS A 205 -11.57 -18.31 2.90
N CYS A 206 -10.30 -17.91 2.75
CA CYS A 206 -9.79 -16.67 3.30
C CYS A 206 -10.27 -15.44 2.53
N LYS A 207 -10.16 -14.26 3.15
CA LYS A 207 -10.60 -12.99 2.56
C LYS A 207 -9.93 -12.67 1.22
N PRO A 208 -8.59 -12.80 1.06
CA PRO A 208 -7.96 -12.56 -0.23
C PRO A 208 -8.51 -13.45 -1.35
N LYS A 209 -8.73 -14.73 -1.09
CA LYS A 209 -9.31 -15.65 -2.08
C LYS A 209 -10.76 -15.33 -2.43
N PHE A 210 -11.54 -14.90 -1.44
CA PHE A 210 -12.91 -14.42 -1.68
C PHE A 210 -12.90 -13.20 -2.61
N LEU A 211 -12.08 -12.19 -2.33
CA LEU A 211 -11.95 -11.00 -3.17
C LEU A 211 -11.41 -11.33 -4.56
N GLU A 212 -10.42 -12.22 -4.68
CA GLU A 212 -9.93 -12.74 -5.95
C GLU A 212 -11.08 -13.29 -6.81
N THR A 213 -11.92 -14.16 -6.21
CA THR A 213 -13.04 -14.78 -6.93
C THR A 213 -14.01 -13.73 -7.45
N ARG A 214 -14.40 -12.76 -6.60
CA ARG A 214 -15.31 -11.66 -6.98
C ARG A 214 -14.72 -10.76 -8.06
N ALA A 215 -13.43 -10.43 -7.96
CA ALA A 215 -12.74 -9.63 -8.96
C ALA A 215 -12.62 -10.34 -10.31
N CYS A 216 -12.27 -11.63 -10.33
CA CYS A 216 -12.21 -12.42 -11.55
C CYS A 216 -13.59 -12.54 -12.22
N ASP A 217 -14.66 -12.68 -11.44
CA ASP A 217 -16.04 -12.70 -11.97
C ASP A 217 -16.44 -11.35 -12.57
N PHE A 218 -16.09 -10.24 -11.91
CA PHE A 218 -16.31 -8.90 -12.44
C PHE A 218 -15.61 -8.72 -13.81
N LEU A 219 -14.33 -9.08 -13.91
CA LEU A 219 -13.55 -8.98 -15.14
C LEU A 219 -14.19 -9.79 -16.29
N ARG A 220 -14.70 -11.00 -16.02
CA ARG A 220 -15.38 -11.84 -17.03
C ARG A 220 -16.71 -11.23 -17.48
N ARG A 221 -17.50 -10.69 -16.56
CA ARG A 221 -18.81 -10.07 -16.89
C ARG A 221 -18.65 -8.80 -17.69
N HIS A 222 -17.62 -7.99 -17.40
CA HIS A 222 -17.42 -6.67 -18.00
C HIS A 222 -16.25 -6.61 -18.99
N GLN A 223 -15.85 -7.75 -19.58
CA GLN A 223 -14.72 -7.82 -20.51
C GLN A 223 -14.86 -6.96 -21.78
N ASN A 224 -16.09 -6.56 -22.13
CA ASN A 224 -16.39 -5.77 -23.33
C ASN A 224 -16.71 -4.30 -23.03
N GLU A 225 -16.67 -3.88 -21.77
CA GLU A 225 -16.98 -2.53 -21.32
C GLU A 225 -15.74 -1.91 -20.66
N PRO A 226 -15.55 -0.58 -20.70
CA PRO A 226 -14.53 0.04 -19.87
C PRO A 226 -14.91 -0.07 -18.39
N PHE A 227 -13.92 -0.28 -17.53
CA PHE A 227 -14.17 -0.46 -16.08
C PHE A 227 -13.17 0.26 -15.20
N ILE A 228 -13.62 0.56 -13.97
CA ILE A 228 -12.83 0.98 -12.82
C ILE A 228 -13.08 -0.04 -11.72
N LEU A 229 -12.12 -0.93 -11.48
CA LEU A 229 -12.19 -1.95 -10.45
C LEU A 229 -11.19 -1.64 -9.34
N ASN A 230 -11.69 -1.32 -8.14
CA ASN A 230 -10.90 -1.17 -6.94
C ASN A 230 -10.97 -2.43 -6.10
N ILE A 231 -9.82 -3.02 -5.77
CA ILE A 231 -9.70 -4.20 -4.90
C ILE A 231 -8.82 -3.84 -3.73
N ASN A 232 -9.35 -3.97 -2.53
CA ASN A 232 -8.69 -3.56 -1.30
C ASN A 232 -8.59 -4.72 -0.32
N PHE A 233 -7.42 -5.34 -0.28
CA PHE A 233 -7.12 -6.41 0.67
C PHE A 233 -6.93 -5.84 2.08
N LEU A 234 -7.43 -6.54 3.10
CA LEU A 234 -7.11 -6.22 4.49
C LEU A 234 -5.68 -6.64 4.82
N GLU A 235 -5.27 -7.78 4.31
CA GLU A 235 -3.94 -8.31 4.54
C GLU A 235 -2.88 -7.39 3.89
N PRO A 236 -1.72 -7.25 4.53
CA PRO A 236 -1.20 -7.93 5.71
C PRO A 236 -1.53 -7.29 7.08
N HIS A 237 -2.56 -6.42 7.19
CA HIS A 237 -3.00 -5.83 8.47
C HIS A 237 -3.26 -6.90 9.55
N MET A 238 -3.07 -6.54 10.81
CA MET A 238 -3.33 -7.45 11.94
C MET A 238 -4.75 -8.07 11.90
N PRO A 239 -4.93 -9.28 12.44
CA PRO A 239 -3.98 -10.07 13.22
C PRO A 239 -2.92 -10.74 12.34
N PHE A 240 -1.66 -10.69 12.77
CA PHE A 240 -0.51 -11.19 12.01
C PHE A 240 -0.39 -12.70 12.09
N PHE A 241 -1.34 -13.40 11.52
CA PHE A 241 -1.35 -14.85 11.29
C PHE A 241 -2.39 -15.18 10.22
N GLY A 242 -2.23 -16.35 9.58
CA GLY A 242 -3.13 -16.80 8.51
C GLY A 242 -2.84 -18.22 8.05
N PRO A 243 -3.44 -18.67 6.96
CA PRO A 243 -3.25 -20.03 6.44
C PRO A 243 -1.82 -20.30 5.92
N LEU A 244 -0.98 -19.28 5.77
CA LEU A 244 0.41 -19.39 5.32
C LEU A 244 1.42 -18.98 6.42
N ASP A 245 1.09 -19.23 7.69
CA ASP A 245 1.97 -18.91 8.83
C ASP A 245 3.33 -19.63 8.77
N ASP A 246 3.37 -20.82 8.16
CA ASP A 246 4.58 -21.64 8.03
C ASP A 246 5.30 -21.48 6.68
N GLU A 247 4.86 -20.56 5.82
CA GLU A 247 5.44 -20.33 4.48
C GLU A 247 6.87 -19.79 4.56
N HIS A 248 7.18 -18.99 5.59
CA HIS A 248 8.50 -18.41 5.81
C HIS A 248 9.10 -18.92 7.12
N ASN A 249 10.35 -19.45 7.04
CA ASN A 249 11.06 -19.89 8.23
C ASN A 249 11.55 -18.65 9.04
N PRO A 250 11.17 -18.50 10.32
CA PRO A 250 11.63 -17.38 11.16
C PRO A 250 13.14 -17.25 11.27
N ASN A 251 13.90 -18.35 11.14
CA ASN A 251 15.36 -18.32 11.20
C ASN A 251 16.00 -17.65 9.98
N ASP A 252 15.29 -17.56 8.85
CA ASP A 252 15.76 -16.94 7.62
C ASP A 252 15.37 -15.46 7.51
N ILE A 253 14.57 -14.95 8.47
CA ILE A 253 14.11 -13.57 8.52
C ILE A 253 15.23 -12.64 9.00
N ASP A 254 15.48 -11.56 8.28
CA ASP A 254 16.32 -10.47 8.76
C ASP A 254 15.51 -9.56 9.68
N LEU A 255 16.11 -9.15 10.79
CA LEU A 255 15.54 -8.08 11.61
C LEU A 255 15.77 -6.73 10.92
N PRO A 256 14.88 -5.74 11.15
CA PRO A 256 15.10 -4.38 10.69
C PRO A 256 16.45 -3.83 11.16
N ILE A 257 17.11 -3.03 10.33
CA ILE A 257 18.45 -2.47 10.62
C ILE A 257 18.47 -1.62 11.90
N ASN A 258 17.33 -1.06 12.28
CA ASN A 258 17.09 -0.24 13.46
C ASN A 258 16.37 -1.00 14.60
N PHE A 259 16.31 -2.34 14.53
CA PHE A 259 15.67 -3.15 15.59
C PHE A 259 16.25 -2.86 16.98
N SER A 260 17.57 -2.68 17.08
CA SER A 260 18.26 -2.46 18.36
C SER A 260 18.27 -1.00 18.81
N ASP A 261 17.67 -0.08 18.06
CA ASP A 261 17.63 1.34 18.41
C ASP A 261 16.97 1.55 19.80
N PRO A 262 17.65 2.24 20.73
CA PRO A 262 17.14 2.46 22.08
C PRO A 262 15.95 3.41 22.13
N LEU A 263 15.72 4.27 21.11
CA LEU A 263 14.86 5.45 21.14
C LEU A 263 15.20 6.34 22.34
N GLU A 264 16.24 7.12 22.19
CA GLU A 264 16.78 7.98 23.24
C GLU A 264 15.81 9.12 23.67
N ASP A 265 16.20 9.89 24.67
CA ASP A 265 15.35 10.95 25.23
C ASP A 265 15.11 12.14 24.28
N ASN A 266 15.88 12.26 23.19
CA ASN A 266 15.66 13.24 22.10
C ASN A 266 14.59 12.80 21.10
N GLU A 267 14.06 11.57 21.20
CA GLU A 267 12.97 11.07 20.40
C GLU A 267 11.59 11.47 20.97
N PRO A 268 10.54 11.56 20.12
CA PRO A 268 9.20 11.92 20.59
C PRO A 268 8.70 11.00 21.70
N LEU A 269 8.20 11.60 22.79
CA LEU A 269 7.67 10.85 23.93
C LEU A 269 6.51 9.95 23.50
N ARG A 270 5.69 10.39 22.53
CA ARG A 270 4.61 9.59 21.96
C ARG A 270 5.11 8.27 21.36
N TYR A 271 6.22 8.26 20.65
CA TYR A 271 6.80 7.05 20.04
C TYR A 271 7.35 6.11 21.12
N ARG A 272 7.98 6.66 22.15
CA ARG A 272 8.51 5.89 23.27
C ARG A 272 7.39 5.20 24.07
N VAL A 273 6.25 5.87 24.29
CA VAL A 273 5.05 5.29 24.93
C VAL A 273 4.42 4.21 24.05
N LEU A 274 4.30 4.45 22.73
CA LEU A 274 3.81 3.43 21.78
C LEU A 274 4.71 2.18 21.80
N ARG A 275 6.03 2.34 21.84
CA ARG A 275 6.97 1.21 21.94
C ARG A 275 6.74 0.40 23.21
N GLU A 276 6.49 1.03 24.37
CA GLU A 276 6.13 0.29 25.59
C GLU A 276 4.90 -0.61 25.36
N CYS A 277 3.87 -0.09 24.69
CA CYS A 277 2.66 -0.86 24.35
C CYS A 277 2.97 -2.04 23.43
N HIS A 278 3.77 -1.79 22.38
CA HIS A 278 4.10 -2.81 21.39
C HIS A 278 4.97 -3.91 21.99
N LEU A 279 5.95 -3.57 22.83
CA LEU A 279 6.77 -4.53 23.57
C LEU A 279 5.95 -5.40 24.54
N ALA A 280 4.89 -4.84 25.12
CA ALA A 280 3.98 -5.60 25.98
C ALA A 280 3.08 -6.56 25.18
N LYS A 281 2.72 -6.20 23.95
CA LYS A 281 1.77 -6.95 23.12
C LYS A 281 2.45 -8.01 22.24
N TYR A 282 3.60 -7.68 21.63
CA TYR A 282 4.23 -8.48 20.56
C TYR A 282 5.54 -9.16 20.99
N GLY A 283 6.03 -8.93 22.21
CA GLY A 283 7.30 -9.46 22.70
C GLY A 283 8.46 -8.49 22.55
N ARG A 284 9.61 -8.88 23.12
CA ARG A 284 10.80 -8.00 23.27
C ARG A 284 12.06 -8.59 22.64
N ASP A 285 12.06 -9.89 22.43
CA ASP A 285 13.22 -10.64 21.99
C ASP A 285 13.20 -10.84 20.46
N GLU A 286 14.37 -11.09 19.90
CA GLU A 286 14.55 -11.27 18.46
C GLU A 286 13.72 -12.43 17.91
N LYS A 287 13.58 -13.52 18.67
CA LYS A 287 12.86 -14.72 18.24
C LYS A 287 11.38 -14.39 18.00
N SER A 288 10.73 -13.75 18.97
CA SER A 288 9.32 -13.33 18.87
C SER A 288 9.08 -12.41 17.67
N ILE A 289 10.02 -11.48 17.40
CA ILE A 289 9.88 -10.56 16.26
C ILE A 289 10.12 -11.26 14.93
N ARG A 290 11.09 -12.19 14.83
CA ARG A 290 11.29 -12.99 13.61
C ARG A 290 10.07 -13.86 13.29
N GLU A 291 9.46 -14.49 14.30
CA GLU A 291 8.22 -15.25 14.16
C GLU A 291 7.06 -14.35 13.68
N LEU A 292 6.96 -13.14 14.20
CA LEU A 292 5.96 -12.15 13.80
C LEU A 292 6.15 -11.72 12.34
N ILE A 293 7.38 -11.38 11.94
CA ILE A 293 7.72 -11.00 10.56
C ILE A 293 7.46 -12.14 9.58
N ALA A 294 7.82 -13.39 9.95
CA ALA A 294 7.56 -14.56 9.11
C ALA A 294 6.06 -14.73 8.80
N LYS A 295 5.20 -14.58 9.81
CA LYS A 295 3.74 -14.63 9.63
C LYS A 295 3.21 -13.45 8.82
N TYR A 296 3.73 -12.25 9.03
CA TYR A 296 3.40 -11.08 8.22
C TYR A 296 3.78 -11.30 6.75
N TYR A 297 4.93 -11.91 6.46
CA TYR A 297 5.31 -12.31 5.10
C TYR A 297 4.36 -13.35 4.53
N GLY A 298 3.86 -14.30 5.34
CA GLY A 298 2.82 -15.24 4.94
C GLY A 298 1.53 -14.55 4.48
N LEU A 299 1.12 -13.46 5.16
CA LEU A 299 -0.03 -12.66 4.74
C LEU A 299 0.23 -11.92 3.42
N VAL A 300 1.45 -11.41 3.20
CA VAL A 300 1.83 -10.79 1.91
C VAL A 300 1.84 -11.83 0.79
N THR A 301 2.36 -13.04 1.03
CA THR A 301 2.32 -14.16 0.07
C THR A 301 0.87 -14.53 -0.28
N GLN A 302 -0.04 -14.50 0.67
CA GLN A 302 -1.46 -14.75 0.44
C GLN A 302 -2.09 -13.72 -0.51
N VAL A 303 -1.76 -12.43 -0.33
CA VAL A 303 -2.15 -11.36 -1.26
C VAL A 303 -1.51 -11.56 -2.64
N ASP A 304 -0.23 -11.90 -2.69
CA ASP A 304 0.50 -12.16 -3.95
C ASP A 304 -0.17 -13.22 -4.80
N LEU A 305 -0.62 -14.33 -4.19
CA LEU A 305 -1.34 -15.40 -4.89
C LEU A 305 -2.63 -14.90 -5.52
N SER A 306 -3.42 -14.12 -4.77
CA SER A 306 -4.68 -13.58 -5.27
C SER A 306 -4.46 -12.52 -6.36
N VAL A 307 -3.47 -11.64 -6.21
CA VAL A 307 -3.08 -10.68 -7.25
C VAL A 307 -2.64 -11.41 -8.52
N GLY A 308 -1.87 -12.49 -8.38
CA GLY A 308 -1.46 -13.33 -9.50
C GLY A 308 -2.62 -13.88 -10.30
N ALA A 309 -3.65 -14.41 -9.62
CA ALA A 309 -4.85 -14.96 -10.26
C ALA A 309 -5.69 -13.89 -10.96
N ILE A 310 -5.82 -12.71 -10.35
CA ILE A 310 -6.53 -11.56 -10.95
C ILE A 310 -5.81 -11.08 -12.22
N LEU A 311 -4.49 -10.89 -12.15
CA LEU A 311 -3.68 -10.48 -13.30
C LEU A 311 -3.69 -11.53 -14.42
N LYS A 312 -3.68 -12.81 -14.06
CA LYS A 312 -3.82 -13.91 -15.02
C LYS A 312 -5.18 -13.87 -15.71
N THR A 313 -6.26 -13.64 -14.97
CA THR A 313 -7.61 -13.49 -15.56
C THR A 313 -7.66 -12.30 -16.52
N LEU A 314 -7.05 -11.17 -16.17
CA LEU A 314 -6.94 -10.01 -17.02
C LEU A 314 -6.20 -10.33 -18.35
N GLU A 315 -5.08 -11.07 -18.25
CA GLU A 315 -4.29 -11.54 -19.41
C GLU A 315 -5.08 -12.52 -20.27
N ASP A 316 -5.77 -13.52 -19.66
CA ASP A 316 -6.53 -14.54 -20.38
C ASP A 316 -7.73 -13.95 -21.15
N LEU A 317 -8.28 -12.84 -20.67
CA LEU A 317 -9.36 -12.12 -21.35
C LEU A 317 -8.85 -11.10 -22.39
N GLY A 318 -7.52 -10.96 -22.54
CA GLY A 318 -6.91 -9.99 -23.47
C GLY A 318 -7.16 -8.54 -23.09
N LEU A 319 -7.35 -8.25 -21.80
CA LEU A 319 -7.63 -6.91 -21.27
C LEU A 319 -6.36 -6.16 -20.85
N ASP A 320 -5.24 -6.86 -20.71
CA ASP A 320 -3.97 -6.33 -20.18
C ASP A 320 -3.37 -5.21 -21.05
N ASP A 321 -3.59 -5.25 -22.36
CA ASP A 321 -3.12 -4.23 -23.32
C ASP A 321 -3.89 -2.89 -23.23
N ASN A 322 -5.02 -2.84 -22.50
CA ASN A 322 -5.84 -1.64 -22.33
C ASN A 322 -6.17 -1.35 -20.84
N THR A 323 -5.49 -2.00 -19.91
CA THR A 323 -5.76 -1.82 -18.47
C THR A 323 -4.58 -1.20 -17.75
N ILE A 324 -4.80 -0.03 -17.15
CA ILE A 324 -3.89 0.57 -16.17
C ILE A 324 -3.98 -0.27 -14.90
N VAL A 325 -2.84 -0.80 -14.42
CA VAL A 325 -2.80 -1.52 -13.15
C VAL A 325 -2.01 -0.69 -12.14
N VAL A 326 -2.65 -0.35 -11.04
CA VAL A 326 -2.00 0.29 -9.88
C VAL A 326 -1.95 -0.71 -8.75
N TYR A 327 -0.80 -0.81 -8.07
CA TYR A 327 -0.62 -1.55 -6.83
C TYR A 327 0.04 -0.65 -5.79
N THR A 328 -0.57 -0.52 -4.60
CA THR A 328 -0.02 0.27 -3.49
C THR A 328 -0.53 -0.24 -2.13
N SER A 329 -0.21 0.46 -1.04
CA SER A 329 -0.76 0.24 0.30
C SER A 329 -1.23 1.56 0.90
N ASP A 330 -2.11 1.51 1.89
CA ASP A 330 -2.57 2.73 2.58
C ASP A 330 -1.54 3.28 3.59
N HIS A 331 -0.70 2.45 4.18
CA HIS A 331 0.49 2.79 4.96
C HIS A 331 1.35 1.54 5.16
N GLY A 332 2.53 1.72 5.73
CA GLY A 332 3.39 0.61 6.12
C GLY A 332 3.14 0.11 7.54
N ASP A 333 4.09 -0.64 8.08
CA ASP A 333 4.12 -1.20 9.43
C ASP A 333 5.56 -1.17 9.96
N MET A 334 5.73 -0.87 11.23
CA MET A 334 7.05 -0.86 11.87
C MET A 334 7.68 -2.26 11.94
N MET A 335 6.89 -3.30 12.10
CA MET A 335 7.26 -4.75 12.04
C MET A 335 8.64 -5.05 12.65
N GLY A 336 8.86 -4.57 13.89
CA GLY A 336 10.09 -4.72 14.66
C GLY A 336 11.08 -3.56 14.54
N ALA A 337 10.96 -2.67 13.55
CA ALA A 337 11.77 -1.46 13.46
C ALA A 337 11.62 -0.61 14.72
N HIS A 338 12.72 -0.10 15.27
CA HIS A 338 12.75 0.60 16.57
C HIS A 338 12.06 -0.18 17.72
N LYS A 339 11.99 -1.52 17.62
CA LYS A 339 11.19 -2.40 18.52
C LYS A 339 9.71 -2.03 18.58
N MET A 340 9.19 -1.50 17.50
CA MET A 340 7.78 -1.14 17.34
C MET A 340 7.11 -2.07 16.31
N VAL A 341 5.80 -2.12 16.34
CA VAL A 341 4.93 -2.81 15.40
C VAL A 341 3.77 -1.87 15.06
N GLU A 342 2.97 -2.17 14.08
CA GLU A 342 1.88 -1.29 13.63
C GLU A 342 2.43 0.04 13.03
N LYS A 343 1.70 1.12 13.11
CA LYS A 343 1.89 2.41 12.43
C LYS A 343 1.76 3.59 13.39
N CYS A 344 1.37 4.74 12.88
CA CYS A 344 1.12 5.96 13.65
C CYS A 344 2.40 6.72 14.05
N VAL A 345 3.49 6.54 13.33
CA VAL A 345 4.77 7.24 13.51
C VAL A 345 5.27 7.74 12.15
N MET A 346 6.25 8.66 12.17
CA MET A 346 6.79 9.24 10.93
C MET A 346 8.02 8.51 10.38
N TYR A 347 8.40 7.35 10.93
CA TYR A 347 9.52 6.55 10.42
C TYR A 347 9.19 5.95 9.05
N GLU A 348 10.25 5.71 8.23
CA GLU A 348 10.14 5.21 6.85
C GLU A 348 9.25 3.97 6.75
N GLU A 349 9.35 3.06 7.71
CA GLU A 349 8.59 1.80 7.71
C GLU A 349 7.08 1.99 7.79
N ALA A 350 6.62 3.09 8.41
CA ALA A 350 5.20 3.42 8.51
C ALA A 350 4.72 4.33 7.38
N VAL A 351 5.56 5.26 6.88
CA VAL A 351 5.14 6.29 5.92
C VAL A 351 5.45 5.95 4.47
N LYS A 352 6.36 5.01 4.21
CA LYS A 352 6.78 4.60 2.87
C LYS A 352 6.08 3.32 2.47
N VAL A 353 5.48 3.32 1.28
CA VAL A 353 4.66 2.21 0.78
C VAL A 353 5.13 1.74 -0.59
N PRO A 354 4.83 0.51 -1.01
CA PRO A 354 5.04 0.09 -2.38
C PRO A 354 4.10 0.88 -3.29
N TRP A 355 4.58 1.28 -4.46
CA TRP A 355 3.74 1.84 -5.50
C TRP A 355 4.24 1.41 -6.88
N LEU A 356 3.43 0.61 -7.55
CA LEU A 356 3.66 0.11 -8.90
C LEU A 356 2.57 0.65 -9.83
N MET A 357 2.94 1.06 -11.05
CA MET A 357 1.99 1.41 -12.09
C MET A 357 2.37 0.74 -13.41
N ARG A 358 1.57 -0.20 -13.88
CA ARG A 358 1.66 -0.72 -15.24
C ARG A 358 0.72 0.10 -16.13
N ILE A 359 1.29 0.80 -17.11
CA ILE A 359 0.56 1.68 -18.01
C ILE A 359 0.73 1.13 -19.44
N PRO A 360 -0.33 0.56 -20.05
CA PRO A 360 -0.23 -0.15 -21.34
C PRO A 360 0.38 0.70 -22.45
N GLN A 361 -0.05 1.97 -22.56
CA GLN A 361 0.39 2.91 -23.61
C GLN A 361 1.89 3.23 -23.53
N MET A 362 2.56 2.89 -22.43
CA MET A 362 3.97 3.19 -22.25
C MET A 362 4.90 2.01 -22.57
N GLN A 363 4.37 0.82 -22.97
CA GLN A 363 5.12 -0.41 -23.30
C GLN A 363 6.28 -0.69 -22.31
N CYS A 364 5.97 -0.70 -21.02
CA CYS A 364 7.01 -0.61 -20.00
C CYS A 364 7.77 -1.93 -19.80
N LYS A 365 9.07 -1.89 -20.12
CA LYS A 365 10.06 -2.55 -19.26
C LYS A 365 10.07 -1.82 -17.92
N GLN A 366 10.42 -2.50 -16.83
CA GLN A 366 10.54 -1.88 -15.51
C GLN A 366 11.25 -0.52 -15.58
N ARG A 367 10.64 0.50 -14.98
CA ARG A 367 11.24 1.81 -14.81
C ARG A 367 11.23 2.20 -13.34
N ILE A 368 12.40 2.45 -12.77
CA ILE A 368 12.54 2.84 -11.36
C ILE A 368 12.61 4.36 -11.26
N ILE A 369 11.70 4.95 -10.47
CA ILE A 369 11.69 6.36 -10.09
C ILE A 369 12.17 6.46 -8.65
N LYS A 370 13.34 7.10 -8.45
CA LYS A 370 13.99 7.24 -7.14
C LYS A 370 13.62 8.51 -6.40
N ASN A 371 13.13 9.52 -7.10
CA ASN A 371 12.68 10.76 -6.45
C ASN A 371 11.53 10.45 -5.49
N PRO A 372 11.43 11.17 -4.36
CA PRO A 372 10.26 11.06 -3.49
C PRO A 372 9.00 11.48 -4.25
N VAL A 373 7.90 10.76 -4.04
CA VAL A 373 6.57 11.04 -4.57
C VAL A 373 5.52 10.82 -3.49
N SER A 374 4.41 11.53 -3.56
CA SER A 374 3.32 11.42 -2.58
C SER A 374 2.10 10.73 -3.18
N GLN A 375 1.38 9.96 -2.38
CA GLN A 375 0.11 9.38 -2.81
C GLN A 375 -0.98 10.43 -3.10
N ILE A 376 -0.80 11.68 -2.67
CA ILE A 376 -1.68 12.78 -3.08
C ILE A 376 -1.63 13.01 -4.59
N ASP A 377 -0.53 12.62 -5.24
CA ASP A 377 -0.29 12.74 -6.67
C ASP A 377 -0.98 11.62 -7.50
N LEU A 378 -1.54 10.60 -6.83
CA LEU A 378 -2.17 9.46 -7.52
C LEU A 378 -3.39 9.89 -8.33
N MET A 379 -4.31 10.64 -7.71
CA MET A 379 -5.54 11.09 -8.38
C MET A 379 -5.24 11.93 -9.63
N PRO A 380 -4.45 13.03 -9.57
CA PRO A 380 -4.13 13.79 -10.77
C PRO A 380 -3.35 12.97 -11.82
N THR A 381 -2.55 11.98 -11.39
CA THR A 381 -1.85 11.08 -12.33
C THR A 381 -2.82 10.17 -13.06
N LEU A 382 -3.78 9.57 -12.36
CA LEU A 382 -4.81 8.71 -12.99
C LEU A 382 -5.66 9.52 -13.97
N LEU A 383 -6.11 10.70 -13.59
CA LEU A 383 -6.90 11.58 -14.46
C LEU A 383 -6.13 11.94 -15.74
N ASP A 384 -4.85 12.33 -15.62
CA ASP A 384 -3.99 12.64 -16.78
C ASP A 384 -3.84 11.43 -17.73
N ILE A 385 -3.59 10.21 -17.18
CA ILE A 385 -3.47 8.99 -18.00
C ILE A 385 -4.80 8.61 -18.64
N MET A 386 -5.93 8.83 -17.97
CA MET A 386 -7.28 8.54 -18.46
C MET A 386 -7.82 9.64 -19.41
N GLY A 387 -7.04 10.70 -19.63
CA GLY A 387 -7.42 11.81 -20.54
C GLY A 387 -8.47 12.75 -19.94
N SER A 388 -8.53 12.86 -18.63
CA SER A 388 -9.43 13.73 -17.89
C SER A 388 -8.65 14.72 -17.01
N SER A 389 -9.34 15.69 -16.43
CA SER A 389 -8.80 16.65 -15.49
C SER A 389 -9.84 17.00 -14.43
N TYR A 390 -9.37 17.41 -13.28
CA TYR A 390 -10.21 17.94 -12.21
C TYR A 390 -9.47 19.11 -11.56
N ASP A 391 -10.14 20.25 -11.53
CA ASP A 391 -9.55 21.47 -10.98
C ASP A 391 -9.42 21.39 -9.46
N ASN A 392 -8.45 22.14 -8.92
CA ASN A 392 -8.20 22.28 -7.49
C ASN A 392 -7.69 21.04 -6.74
N LEU A 393 -7.11 20.06 -7.44
CA LEU A 393 -6.34 19.01 -6.77
C LEU A 393 -5.01 19.58 -6.26
N PRO A 394 -4.66 19.36 -4.98
CA PRO A 394 -3.40 19.86 -4.40
C PRO A 394 -2.16 19.10 -4.89
N GLY A 395 -2.32 17.86 -5.34
CA GLY A 395 -1.28 17.03 -5.95
C GLY A 395 -0.97 17.42 -7.39
N GLN A 396 0.03 16.77 -7.98
CA GLN A 396 0.46 16.98 -9.36
C GLN A 396 0.52 15.65 -10.12
N SER A 397 0.31 15.69 -11.45
CA SER A 397 0.48 14.48 -12.27
C SER A 397 1.94 14.03 -12.28
N LEU A 398 2.18 12.74 -12.02
CA LEU A 398 3.50 12.11 -12.14
C LEU A 398 3.85 11.71 -13.59
N VAL A 399 2.96 11.89 -14.56
CA VAL A 399 3.20 11.57 -15.97
C VAL A 399 4.46 12.26 -16.54
N PRO A 400 4.75 13.54 -16.25
CA PRO A 400 6.01 14.14 -16.65
C PRO A 400 7.23 13.40 -16.08
N ARG A 401 7.22 13.05 -14.79
CA ARG A 401 8.28 12.28 -14.12
C ARG A 401 8.44 10.90 -14.72
N ILE A 402 7.33 10.22 -14.99
CA ILE A 402 7.31 8.93 -15.67
C ILE A 402 7.95 9.05 -17.07
N LYS A 403 7.77 10.16 -17.76
CA LYS A 403 8.41 10.47 -19.06
C LYS A 403 9.84 11.03 -18.94
N GLY A 404 10.42 11.11 -17.73
CA GLY A 404 11.80 11.57 -17.48
C GLY A 404 11.97 13.08 -17.41
N LYS A 405 10.87 13.83 -17.25
CA LYS A 405 10.88 15.27 -17.05
C LYS A 405 10.86 15.63 -15.55
N PRO A 406 11.40 16.78 -15.13
CA PRO A 406 11.25 17.25 -13.76
C PRO A 406 9.80 17.56 -13.42
N LEU A 407 9.48 17.53 -12.13
CA LEU A 407 8.23 18.06 -11.60
C LEU A 407 8.45 19.48 -11.05
N GLU A 408 7.35 20.19 -10.84
CA GLU A 408 7.37 21.53 -10.26
C GLU A 408 7.74 21.48 -8.76
N GLU A 409 7.18 20.51 -8.02
CA GLU A 409 7.50 20.28 -6.62
C GLU A 409 8.03 18.84 -6.42
N ASP A 410 9.19 18.71 -5.81
CA ASP A 410 9.87 17.44 -5.55
C ASP A 410 9.94 17.09 -4.06
N HIS A 411 9.38 17.94 -3.18
CA HIS A 411 9.26 17.63 -1.75
C HIS A 411 7.97 16.89 -1.49
N VAL A 412 8.03 15.95 -0.55
CA VAL A 412 6.85 15.22 -0.07
C VAL A 412 6.47 15.73 1.31
N TYR A 413 5.18 15.89 1.55
CA TYR A 413 4.64 16.35 2.83
C TYR A 413 3.76 15.27 3.44
N ILE A 414 3.84 15.11 4.78
CA ILE A 414 3.07 14.13 5.53
C ILE A 414 2.48 14.81 6.75
N GLN A 415 1.22 14.53 7.05
CA GLN A 415 0.50 15.07 8.19
C GLN A 415 0.40 14.05 9.32
N TRP A 416 0.34 14.55 10.53
CA TRP A 416 -0.20 13.87 11.69
C TRP A 416 -1.14 14.84 12.40
N HIS A 417 -2.33 14.37 12.70
CA HIS A 417 -3.36 15.11 13.43
C HIS A 417 -3.60 14.47 14.81
N PRO A 418 -4.19 15.21 15.77
CA PRO A 418 -4.68 14.65 17.00
C PRO A 418 -5.52 13.40 16.76
N ALA A 419 -5.21 12.29 17.43
CA ALA A 419 -5.88 11.03 17.20
C ALA A 419 -5.95 10.20 18.50
N TYR A 420 -7.14 10.10 19.04
CA TYR A 420 -7.40 9.37 20.29
C TYR A 420 -7.14 7.86 20.17
N HIS A 421 -7.36 7.29 18.99
CA HIS A 421 -7.21 5.85 18.78
C HIS A 421 -5.78 5.39 18.49
N ALA A 422 -4.88 6.34 18.25
CA ALA A 422 -3.51 6.07 17.81
C ALA A 422 -2.49 5.95 18.94
N LEU A 423 -2.84 6.35 20.14
CA LEU A 423 -1.98 6.19 21.33
C LEU A 423 -2.70 5.31 22.35
N ARG A 424 -2.07 4.20 22.70
CA ARG A 424 -2.54 3.29 23.74
C ARG A 424 -1.58 3.36 24.91
N THR A 425 -2.12 3.24 26.12
CA THR A 425 -1.30 3.09 27.32
C THR A 425 -0.96 1.62 27.54
N PRO A 426 0.26 1.29 27.96
CA PRO A 426 0.60 -0.08 28.34
C PRO A 426 -0.30 -0.59 29.46
N PRO A 427 -0.58 -1.90 29.55
CA PRO A 427 -1.23 -2.49 30.71
C PRO A 427 -0.49 -2.11 32.00
N GLY A 428 -1.18 -1.52 32.98
CA GLY A 428 -0.58 -1.04 34.24
C GLY A 428 0.02 0.37 34.17
N GLY A 429 -0.15 1.09 33.06
CA GLY A 429 0.36 2.46 32.86
C GLY A 429 1.75 2.51 32.23
N SER A 430 2.16 3.68 31.76
CA SER A 430 3.50 3.91 31.24
C SER A 430 4.53 4.00 32.35
N LYS A 431 5.74 3.50 32.12
CA LYS A 431 6.89 3.62 33.01
C LYS A 431 7.71 4.89 32.79
N ILE A 432 7.47 5.57 31.65
CA ILE A 432 8.26 6.72 31.18
C ILE A 432 7.45 8.02 31.07
N ALA A 433 6.12 7.96 31.22
CA ALA A 433 5.25 9.13 31.12
C ALA A 433 4.15 9.09 32.18
N THR A 434 3.81 10.26 32.74
CA THR A 434 2.65 10.42 33.61
C THR A 434 1.36 10.40 32.83
N LYS A 435 0.23 10.24 33.52
CA LYS A 435 -1.08 10.30 32.87
C LYS A 435 -1.32 11.64 32.17
N GLU A 436 -0.97 12.75 32.81
CA GLU A 436 -1.11 14.10 32.26
C GLU A 436 -0.25 14.30 31.01
N GLN A 437 0.95 13.73 30.99
CA GLN A 437 1.80 13.73 29.80
C GLN A 437 1.15 12.93 28.66
N ILE A 438 0.61 11.75 28.95
CA ILE A 438 -0.09 10.92 27.95
C ILE A 438 -1.34 11.62 27.41
N ASP A 439 -2.15 12.22 28.30
CA ASP A 439 -3.35 12.96 27.91
C ASP A 439 -3.01 14.14 26.99
N ARG A 440 -1.84 14.79 27.18
CA ARG A 440 -1.33 15.82 26.27
C ARG A 440 -0.92 15.25 24.91
N LEU A 441 -0.32 14.06 24.88
CA LEU A 441 0.17 13.43 23.64
C LEU A 441 -0.96 13.05 22.65
N TYR A 442 -2.20 12.90 23.11
CA TYR A 442 -3.36 12.71 22.21
C TYR A 442 -3.59 13.91 21.28
N ASN A 443 -3.14 15.10 21.67
CA ASN A 443 -3.34 16.34 20.94
C ASN A 443 -2.13 16.73 20.06
N VAL A 444 -1.14 15.85 19.91
CA VAL A 444 0.05 16.11 19.09
C VAL A 444 -0.32 16.27 17.63
N SER A 445 0.15 17.36 17.02
CA SER A 445 0.18 17.53 15.57
C SER A 445 1.63 17.49 15.07
N THR A 446 1.85 16.90 13.89
CA THR A 446 3.17 16.88 13.25
C THR A 446 3.02 17.19 11.76
N ARG A 447 3.98 17.94 11.21
CA ARG A 447 4.14 18.14 9.78
C ARG A 447 5.53 17.71 9.37
N THR A 448 5.58 16.78 8.43
CA THR A 448 6.84 16.22 7.95
C THR A 448 7.07 16.65 6.51
N VAL A 449 8.31 16.99 6.18
CA VAL A 449 8.76 17.19 4.80
C VAL A 449 9.94 16.27 4.51
N ILE A 450 9.90 15.64 3.33
CA ILE A 450 11.01 14.85 2.78
C ILE A 450 11.49 15.55 1.53
N SER A 451 12.78 15.89 1.50
CA SER A 451 13.39 16.61 0.40
C SER A 451 14.08 15.67 -0.60
N PRO A 452 14.24 16.08 -1.88
CA PRO A 452 14.92 15.28 -2.90
C PRO A 452 16.37 14.95 -2.58
N ASP A 453 17.03 15.76 -1.76
CA ASP A 453 18.41 15.56 -1.28
C ASP A 453 18.49 14.63 -0.05
N GLY A 454 17.37 13.99 0.33
CA GLY A 454 17.30 12.94 1.35
C GLY A 454 17.22 13.44 2.79
N TRP A 455 16.91 14.70 3.04
CA TRP A 455 16.60 15.18 4.37
C TRP A 455 15.11 15.01 4.70
N LYS A 456 14.83 14.57 5.91
CA LYS A 456 13.48 14.42 6.47
C LYS A 456 13.38 15.21 7.76
N LEU A 457 12.48 16.19 7.78
CA LEU A 457 12.17 17.00 8.95
C LEU A 457 10.73 16.75 9.38
N ALA A 458 10.53 16.32 10.62
CA ALA A 458 9.22 16.19 11.25
C ALA A 458 9.11 17.21 12.39
N LEU A 459 8.32 18.26 12.16
CA LEU A 459 8.06 19.29 13.18
C LEU A 459 6.82 18.91 13.98
N SER A 460 6.93 18.92 15.30
CA SER A 460 5.83 18.73 16.24
C SER A 460 5.49 20.02 16.96
N ASP A 461 4.20 20.19 17.34
CA ASP A 461 3.71 21.34 18.11
C ASP A 461 4.03 21.23 19.62
N ILE A 462 3.83 20.04 20.19
CA ILE A 462 3.91 19.81 21.65
C ILE A 462 4.81 18.64 22.07
N ASP A 463 5.34 17.88 21.11
CA ASP A 463 6.31 16.81 21.35
C ASP A 463 7.64 17.15 20.68
N LYS A 464 8.65 16.31 20.77
CA LYS A 464 9.94 16.52 20.14
C LYS A 464 9.86 16.45 18.63
N SER A 465 10.58 17.36 17.96
CA SER A 465 10.78 17.34 16.51
C SER A 465 11.94 16.43 16.13
N GLN A 466 11.97 15.99 14.88
CA GLN A 466 12.99 15.07 14.37
C GLN A 466 13.59 15.58 13.06
N LEU A 467 14.91 15.38 12.90
CA LEU A 467 15.62 15.61 11.64
C LEU A 467 16.49 14.39 11.33
N PHE A 468 16.34 13.81 10.15
CA PHE A 468 17.15 12.69 9.67
C PHE A 468 17.77 12.98 8.30
N ASN A 469 18.90 12.35 8.03
CA ASN A 469 19.47 12.28 6.69
C ASN A 469 19.34 10.85 6.16
N LEU A 470 18.30 10.57 5.41
CA LEU A 470 17.96 9.22 4.92
C LEU A 470 19.04 8.58 4.03
N ASN A 471 19.94 9.39 3.42
CA ASN A 471 21.07 8.88 2.65
C ASN A 471 22.20 8.36 3.54
N LYS A 472 22.35 8.88 4.77
CA LYS A 472 23.43 8.50 5.71
C LYS A 472 22.92 7.58 6.82
N ASP A 473 21.67 7.78 7.22
CA ASP A 473 20.99 7.04 8.28
C ASP A 473 19.60 6.59 7.76
N PRO A 474 19.54 5.58 6.90
CA PRO A 474 18.29 5.05 6.36
C PRO A 474 17.43 4.36 7.42
N GLY A 475 17.98 4.04 8.59
CA GLY A 475 17.27 3.47 9.72
C GLY A 475 16.74 4.49 10.71
N GLU A 476 16.97 5.80 10.47
CA GLU A 476 16.47 6.90 11.30
C GLU A 476 16.80 6.74 12.80
N THR A 477 18.04 6.28 13.09
CA THR A 477 18.51 5.98 14.46
C THR A 477 19.15 7.17 15.15
N MET A 478 19.44 8.24 14.42
CA MET A 478 20.10 9.43 14.95
C MET A 478 19.28 10.71 14.69
N ASN A 479 18.46 11.12 15.64
CA ASN A 479 17.75 12.38 15.56
C ASN A 479 18.71 13.57 15.66
N LEU A 480 18.89 14.30 14.56
CA LEU A 480 19.83 15.42 14.42
C LEU A 480 19.22 16.78 14.78
N PHE A 481 17.94 16.85 15.16
CA PHE A 481 17.21 18.11 15.34
C PHE A 481 17.89 19.03 16.38
N ASP A 482 18.23 18.49 17.55
CA ASP A 482 18.83 19.23 18.66
C ASP A 482 20.37 19.25 18.62
N SER A 483 21.00 18.72 17.56
CA SER A 483 22.47 18.63 17.46
C SER A 483 23.18 19.99 17.36
N GLY A 484 22.46 21.06 17.00
CA GLY A 484 23.01 22.38 16.74
C GLY A 484 23.79 22.51 15.41
N LEU A 485 24.07 21.40 14.71
CA LEU A 485 24.90 21.35 13.51
C LEU A 485 24.14 21.63 12.21
N HIS A 486 22.82 21.50 12.20
CA HIS A 486 22.01 21.49 10.99
C HIS A 486 20.93 22.61 10.97
N LYS A 487 21.19 23.75 11.61
CA LYS A 487 20.25 24.87 11.74
C LYS A 487 19.76 25.39 10.38
N ASP A 488 20.65 25.47 9.40
CA ASP A 488 20.28 25.93 8.05
C ASP A 488 19.34 24.96 7.33
N ILE A 489 19.55 23.65 7.49
CA ILE A 489 18.67 22.61 6.96
C ILE A 489 17.29 22.70 7.62
N ILE A 490 17.25 22.78 8.96
CA ILE A 490 15.99 22.94 9.71
C ILE A 490 15.25 24.19 9.24
N LYS A 491 15.92 25.34 9.15
CA LYS A 491 15.32 26.59 8.68
C LYS A 491 14.76 26.46 7.24
N ARG A 492 15.54 25.89 6.32
CA ARG A 492 15.13 25.67 4.93
C ARG A 492 13.88 24.78 4.85
N LEU A 493 13.87 23.66 5.55
CA LEU A 493 12.77 22.69 5.51
C LEU A 493 11.53 23.20 6.27
N THR A 494 11.71 23.93 7.37
CA THR A 494 10.60 24.62 8.07
C THR A 494 9.90 25.62 7.13
N ALA A 495 10.68 26.42 6.37
CA ALA A 495 10.10 27.32 5.38
C ALA A 495 9.33 26.58 4.27
N LYS A 496 9.77 25.38 3.87
CA LYS A 496 9.04 24.51 2.94
C LYS A 496 7.71 24.03 3.50
N ILE A 497 7.69 23.60 4.77
CA ILE A 497 6.45 23.20 5.46
C ILE A 497 5.46 24.38 5.51
N HIS A 498 5.89 25.57 5.93
CA HIS A 498 5.01 26.73 6.03
C HIS A 498 4.45 27.15 4.66
N LYS A 499 5.30 27.18 3.61
CA LYS A 499 4.86 27.49 2.25
C LYS A 499 3.83 26.47 1.73
N TRP A 500 4.04 25.18 2.03
CA TRP A 500 3.08 24.14 1.70
C TRP A 500 1.77 24.30 2.47
N GLN A 501 1.82 24.60 3.78
CA GLN A 501 0.63 24.87 4.61
C GLN A 501 -0.19 26.04 4.04
N GLU A 502 0.46 27.13 3.64
CA GLU A 502 -0.19 28.26 2.98
C GLU A 502 -0.89 27.85 1.67
N LYS A 503 -0.20 27.03 0.84
CA LYS A 503 -0.72 26.57 -0.45
C LYS A 503 -1.97 25.69 -0.31
N VAL A 504 -2.02 24.85 0.74
CA VAL A 504 -3.10 23.86 0.93
C VAL A 504 -4.12 24.26 2.02
N ASP A 505 -4.01 25.47 2.53
CA ASP A 505 -4.86 26.03 3.61
C ASP A 505 -4.83 25.24 4.93
N ASP A 506 -3.68 24.61 5.25
CA ASP A 506 -3.48 23.92 6.52
C ASP A 506 -3.18 24.93 7.66
N LYS A 507 -4.12 25.10 8.56
CA LYS A 507 -4.07 26.09 9.66
C LYS A 507 -3.34 25.61 10.91
N THR A 508 -2.77 24.41 10.90
CA THR A 508 -2.07 23.87 12.07
C THR A 508 -0.83 24.69 12.40
N GLU A 509 -0.75 25.14 13.64
CA GLU A 509 0.40 25.93 14.12
C GLU A 509 1.58 25.00 14.44
N ILE A 510 2.60 25.01 13.58
CA ILE A 510 3.79 24.16 13.69
C ILE A 510 5.07 25.00 13.58
N GLY A 511 6.08 24.71 14.41
CA GLY A 511 7.44 25.24 14.25
C GLY A 511 7.59 26.77 14.42
N ARG A 512 6.60 27.46 14.97
CA ARG A 512 6.67 28.92 15.20
C ARG A 512 7.65 29.34 16.31
N LYS A 513 8.26 28.37 17.00
CA LYS A 513 9.23 28.60 18.10
C LYS A 513 10.65 28.12 17.75
N VAL A 514 10.93 27.83 16.47
CA VAL A 514 12.28 27.42 16.01
C VAL A 514 13.11 28.64 15.61
#